data_2dbf5139be65edca30709d8a669ca05d
#
_entry.id   2dbf5139be65edca30709d8a669ca05d
#
_cell.length_a   1.000
_cell.length_b   1.000
_cell.length_c   1.000
_cell.angle_alpha   90.00
_cell.angle_beta   90.00
_cell.angle_gamma   90.00
#
_symmetry.space_group_name_H-M   'P 1'
#
loop_
_entity.id
_entity.type
_entity.pdbx_description
1 polymer ?
#
loop_
_entity_poly.entity_id
_entity_poly.type
_entity_poly.pdbx_seq_one_letter_code
_entity_poly.pdbx_strand_id
1 'polypeptide(L)'
;MKGVLPKDYARPALNKVMLGELIDLISGIALNGKNDKYRDVFGRIYEYFLGQFASVEGKRSGEFYTPLPRSVARTLVEMLEPYHGRVYDPCCGSGDLFVQCTKFVAEHGERTGNIAIYGQESDYTTWRLAKMNLAVHGIDSDIKWNNEGSLHNDELRDLKADFALAGPVFNASDWGGERLREDPRWTYGAPPVGNANTAWLQHIVHHLAPHGFAGVVLANGSMSSQQSGEGDIRKAMVEAGVVDCMVALPGQLFYSTQIPACLWILARNRRGGPCAGPASGQPQGLPLRDRRGEVLFIDARNLGALVDRTRRELSDQDISKIAATYHAWRGEADAGNYADVPGFCKAAPLDEIRKHGHVLTPGRYVGAQAVEDDGEAFADKMRRLSAQWREQQKEAARLDAMIEANLKALGYGA
;
A
#
# COMPACT_ATOMS: atom_id res chain seq x y z
N MET A 1 -21.85 -3.57 -17.82
CA MET A 1 -20.78 -3.76 -18.85
C MET A 1 -21.06 -3.11 -20.20
N LYS A 2 -22.31 -2.66 -20.47
CA LYS A 2 -22.61 -1.90 -21.70
C LYS A 2 -21.78 -0.60 -21.74
N GLY A 3 -21.00 -0.39 -22.82
CA GLY A 3 -20.09 0.76 -22.95
C GLY A 3 -18.70 0.60 -22.32
N VAL A 4 -18.47 -0.41 -21.50
CA VAL A 4 -17.17 -0.69 -20.87
C VAL A 4 -16.30 -1.61 -21.71
N LEU A 5 -16.88 -2.71 -22.23
CA LEU A 5 -16.14 -3.66 -23.05
C LEU A 5 -15.82 -3.09 -24.43
N PRO A 6 -14.58 -3.28 -24.94
CA PRO A 6 -14.24 -2.91 -26.30
C PRO A 6 -15.05 -3.75 -27.28
N LYS A 7 -15.45 -3.16 -28.40
CA LYS A 7 -16.14 -3.86 -29.48
C LYS A 7 -15.25 -4.07 -30.72
N ASP A 8 -14.01 -3.63 -30.62
CA ASP A 8 -13.07 -3.62 -31.73
C ASP A 8 -12.16 -4.85 -31.71
N TYR A 9 -12.77 -6.02 -31.99
CA TYR A 9 -12.05 -7.29 -32.11
C TYR A 9 -11.45 -7.49 -33.53
N ALA A 10 -11.72 -6.58 -34.46
CA ALA A 10 -11.25 -6.63 -35.83
C ALA A 10 -9.92 -5.89 -36.06
N ARG A 11 -9.27 -5.39 -35.01
CA ARG A 11 -8.01 -4.66 -35.11
C ARG A 11 -6.95 -5.48 -35.88
N PRO A 12 -6.23 -4.86 -36.84
CA PRO A 12 -5.17 -5.55 -37.58
C PRO A 12 -4.05 -6.10 -36.66
N ALA A 13 -3.77 -5.42 -35.57
CA ALA A 13 -2.74 -5.81 -34.61
C ALA A 13 -3.15 -7.00 -33.70
N LEU A 14 -4.41 -7.42 -33.73
CA LEU A 14 -4.90 -8.53 -32.91
C LEU A 14 -4.84 -9.83 -33.75
N ASN A 15 -4.07 -10.80 -33.24
CA ASN A 15 -4.03 -12.14 -33.84
C ASN A 15 -5.35 -12.87 -33.53
N LYS A 16 -6.23 -12.98 -34.54
CA LYS A 16 -7.58 -13.53 -34.38
C LYS A 16 -7.57 -15.05 -34.11
N VAL A 17 -6.55 -15.77 -34.62
CA VAL A 17 -6.39 -17.20 -34.37
C VAL A 17 -6.06 -17.45 -32.91
N MET A 18 -5.03 -16.74 -32.36
CA MET A 18 -4.66 -16.84 -30.96
C MET A 18 -5.78 -16.40 -30.04
N LEU A 19 -6.56 -15.37 -30.40
CA LEU A 19 -7.73 -14.96 -29.63
C LEU A 19 -8.80 -16.06 -29.61
N GLY A 20 -9.05 -16.71 -30.75
CA GLY A 20 -9.97 -17.85 -30.84
C GLY A 20 -9.52 -19.02 -29.96
N GLU A 21 -8.26 -19.42 -30.06
CA GLU A 21 -7.66 -20.47 -29.22
C GLU A 21 -7.73 -20.16 -27.74
N LEU A 22 -7.51 -18.89 -27.34
CA LEU A 22 -7.65 -18.44 -25.94
C LEU A 22 -9.10 -18.53 -25.46
N ILE A 23 -10.05 -18.11 -26.30
CA ILE A 23 -11.48 -18.21 -25.98
C ILE A 23 -11.89 -19.67 -25.80
N ASP A 24 -11.46 -20.56 -26.71
CA ASP A 24 -11.75 -21.98 -26.64
C ASP A 24 -11.14 -22.62 -25.39
N LEU A 25 -9.89 -22.26 -25.07
CA LEU A 25 -9.21 -22.74 -23.86
C LEU A 25 -9.97 -22.34 -22.59
N ILE A 26 -10.35 -21.07 -22.47
CA ILE A 26 -11.09 -20.57 -21.28
C ILE A 26 -12.50 -21.18 -21.24
N SER A 27 -13.17 -21.30 -22.39
CA SER A 27 -14.51 -21.88 -22.48
C SER A 27 -14.52 -23.38 -22.17
N GLY A 28 -13.41 -24.07 -22.42
CA GLY A 28 -13.21 -25.49 -22.09
C GLY A 28 -13.00 -25.77 -20.60
N ILE A 29 -12.72 -24.73 -19.80
CA ILE A 29 -12.66 -24.88 -18.34
C ILE A 29 -14.07 -25.06 -17.81
N ALA A 30 -14.39 -26.26 -17.28
CA ALA A 30 -15.71 -26.58 -16.75
C ALA A 30 -16.06 -25.72 -15.52
N LEU A 31 -16.74 -24.60 -15.72
CA LEU A 31 -17.16 -23.64 -14.70
C LEU A 31 -18.60 -23.90 -14.22
N ASN A 32 -19.14 -25.11 -14.48
CA ASN A 32 -20.54 -25.46 -14.30
C ASN A 32 -20.92 -25.84 -12.84
N GLY A 33 -20.24 -25.37 -11.83
CA GLY A 33 -20.61 -25.55 -10.43
C GLY A 33 -21.39 -24.36 -9.88
N LYS A 34 -22.53 -24.63 -9.23
CA LYS A 34 -23.31 -23.62 -8.49
C LYS A 34 -22.65 -23.13 -7.18
N ASN A 35 -21.36 -23.45 -6.97
CA ASN A 35 -20.63 -23.11 -5.76
C ASN A 35 -19.79 -21.84 -5.94
N ASP A 36 -19.71 -21.00 -4.91
CA ASP A 36 -18.91 -19.77 -4.84
C ASP A 36 -17.42 -19.98 -5.19
N LYS A 37 -16.90 -21.21 -5.06
CA LYS A 37 -15.51 -21.58 -5.48
C LYS A 37 -15.23 -21.31 -6.97
N TYR A 38 -16.23 -21.30 -7.84
CA TYR A 38 -16.00 -21.06 -9.28
C TYR A 38 -15.93 -19.58 -9.63
N ARG A 39 -16.60 -18.71 -8.87
CA ARG A 39 -16.40 -17.25 -9.01
C ARG A 39 -14.98 -16.84 -8.66
N ASP A 40 -14.39 -17.47 -7.65
CA ASP A 40 -12.99 -17.25 -7.26
C ASP A 40 -12.01 -17.66 -8.36
N VAL A 41 -12.30 -18.71 -9.16
CA VAL A 41 -11.44 -19.12 -10.29
C VAL A 41 -11.38 -18.05 -11.39
N PHE A 42 -12.51 -17.44 -11.76
CA PHE A 42 -12.50 -16.35 -12.74
C PHE A 42 -11.75 -15.12 -12.21
N GLY A 43 -11.95 -14.76 -10.96
CA GLY A 43 -11.22 -13.69 -10.31
C GLY A 43 -9.70 -13.94 -10.37
N ARG A 44 -9.24 -15.15 -10.03
CA ARG A 44 -7.81 -15.50 -10.09
C ARG A 44 -7.24 -15.47 -11.50
N ILE A 45 -7.99 -15.95 -12.50
CA ILE A 45 -7.58 -15.87 -13.89
C ILE A 45 -7.44 -14.41 -14.31
N TYR A 46 -8.40 -13.56 -13.93
CA TYR A 46 -8.37 -12.15 -14.24
C TYR A 46 -7.20 -11.44 -13.53
N GLU A 47 -6.99 -11.68 -12.24
CA GLU A 47 -5.86 -11.16 -11.46
C GLU A 47 -4.50 -11.58 -12.10
N TYR A 48 -4.39 -12.83 -12.57
CA TYR A 48 -3.19 -13.30 -13.27
C TYR A 48 -2.91 -12.50 -14.54
N PHE A 49 -3.93 -12.30 -15.38
CA PHE A 49 -3.77 -11.52 -16.63
C PHE A 49 -3.47 -10.05 -16.33
N LEU A 50 -4.11 -9.45 -15.32
CA LEU A 50 -3.78 -8.09 -14.88
C LEU A 50 -2.31 -7.98 -14.43
N GLY A 51 -1.82 -8.95 -13.65
CA GLY A 51 -0.43 -9.00 -13.23
C GLY A 51 0.54 -9.10 -14.40
N GLN A 52 0.23 -9.93 -15.41
CA GLN A 52 1.04 -10.03 -16.63
C GLN A 52 0.99 -8.73 -17.45
N PHE A 53 -0.18 -8.13 -17.60
CA PHE A 53 -0.35 -6.84 -18.28
C PHE A 53 0.47 -5.75 -17.62
N ALA A 54 0.37 -5.61 -16.30
CA ALA A 54 1.13 -4.65 -15.52
C ALA A 54 2.66 -4.84 -15.63
N SER A 55 3.13 -6.09 -15.66
CA SER A 55 4.56 -6.40 -15.82
C SER A 55 5.13 -5.99 -17.18
N VAL A 56 4.30 -5.97 -18.22
CA VAL A 56 4.67 -5.57 -19.58
C VAL A 56 4.57 -4.06 -19.76
N GLU A 57 3.49 -3.44 -19.32
CA GLU A 57 3.26 -1.99 -19.44
C GLU A 57 4.17 -1.19 -18.49
N GLY A 58 4.38 -1.64 -17.27
CA GLY A 58 5.27 -0.99 -16.30
C GLY A 58 6.73 -0.90 -16.77
N LYS A 59 7.16 -1.77 -17.70
CA LYS A 59 8.48 -1.70 -18.34
C LYS A 59 8.56 -0.69 -19.49
N ARG A 60 7.41 -0.27 -20.05
CA ARG A 60 7.37 0.58 -21.25
C ARG A 60 7.15 2.05 -20.96
N SER A 61 6.37 2.42 -19.94
CA SER A 61 5.98 3.81 -19.72
C SER A 61 5.96 4.28 -18.27
N GLY A 62 6.08 3.40 -17.29
CA GLY A 62 6.22 3.77 -15.85
C GLY A 62 5.13 4.66 -15.23
N GLU A 63 4.25 5.25 -16.04
CA GLU A 63 3.40 6.37 -15.63
C GLU A 63 1.93 6.01 -15.37
N PHE A 64 1.40 4.90 -15.91
CA PHE A 64 -0.05 4.75 -15.96
C PHE A 64 -0.66 3.66 -15.08
N TYR A 65 0.07 2.63 -14.70
CA TYR A 65 -0.49 1.58 -13.87
C TYR A 65 0.58 0.82 -13.07
N THR A 66 0.62 1.07 -11.77
CA THR A 66 1.38 0.23 -10.83
C THR A 66 0.38 -0.52 -9.97
N PRO A 67 0.11 -1.81 -10.25
CA PRO A 67 -0.78 -2.59 -9.40
C PRO A 67 -0.21 -2.63 -7.99
N LEU A 68 -1.06 -2.38 -7.03
CA LEU A 68 -0.70 -2.52 -5.63
C LEU A 68 -0.43 -4.01 -5.35
N PRO A 69 0.72 -4.39 -4.76
CA PRO A 69 0.98 -5.79 -4.43
C PRO A 69 -0.11 -6.33 -3.51
N ARG A 70 -0.59 -7.55 -3.79
CA ARG A 70 -1.67 -8.16 -3.03
C ARG A 70 -1.40 -8.19 -1.52
N SER A 71 -0.16 -8.48 -1.12
CA SER A 71 0.24 -8.50 0.29
C SER A 71 0.14 -7.11 0.95
N VAL A 72 0.46 -6.03 0.22
CA VAL A 72 0.33 -4.65 0.71
C VAL A 72 -1.15 -4.25 0.82
N ALA A 73 -1.94 -4.54 -0.23
CA ALA A 73 -3.38 -4.29 -0.21
C ALA A 73 -4.07 -5.02 0.95
N ARG A 74 -3.73 -6.29 1.15
CA ARG A 74 -4.23 -7.09 2.25
C ARG A 74 -3.79 -6.55 3.61
N THR A 75 -2.54 -6.11 3.75
CA THR A 75 -2.08 -5.48 5.01
C THR A 75 -2.93 -4.26 5.37
N LEU A 76 -3.24 -3.38 4.39
CA LEU A 76 -4.12 -2.24 4.62
C LEU A 76 -5.51 -2.67 5.05
N VAL A 77 -6.10 -3.65 4.38
CA VAL A 77 -7.46 -4.12 4.65
C VAL A 77 -7.53 -4.78 6.03
N GLU A 78 -6.57 -5.63 6.38
CA GLU A 78 -6.48 -6.27 7.70
C GLU A 78 -6.27 -5.23 8.83
N MET A 79 -5.54 -4.13 8.58
CA MET A 79 -5.38 -3.06 9.57
C MET A 79 -6.64 -2.21 9.75
N LEU A 80 -7.42 -1.97 8.69
CA LEU A 80 -8.58 -1.07 8.72
C LEU A 80 -9.89 -1.79 9.00
N GLU A 81 -9.99 -3.07 8.68
CA GLU A 81 -11.17 -3.92 8.90
C GLU A 81 -12.49 -3.30 8.41
N PRO A 82 -12.65 -3.08 7.09
CA PRO A 82 -13.84 -2.43 6.55
C PRO A 82 -15.04 -3.38 6.52
N TYR A 83 -15.60 -3.74 7.66
CA TYR A 83 -16.75 -4.66 7.77
C TYR A 83 -18.04 -4.09 7.18
N HIS A 84 -18.24 -2.78 7.24
CA HIS A 84 -19.46 -2.10 6.80
C HIS A 84 -19.20 -0.63 6.48
N GLY A 85 -20.13 0.00 5.75
CA GLY A 85 -20.06 1.42 5.45
C GLY A 85 -19.50 1.72 4.06
N ARG A 86 -19.06 2.95 3.86
CA ARG A 86 -18.59 3.46 2.56
C ARG A 86 -17.09 3.33 2.47
N VAL A 87 -16.64 2.57 1.47
CA VAL A 87 -15.24 2.38 1.13
C VAL A 87 -14.91 3.23 -0.10
N TYR A 88 -13.87 4.06 -0.02
CA TYR A 88 -13.50 5.02 -1.04
C TYR A 88 -12.03 4.89 -1.47
N ASP A 89 -11.79 4.98 -2.77
CA ASP A 89 -10.45 5.12 -3.34
C ASP A 89 -10.46 6.20 -4.46
N PRO A 90 -9.79 7.34 -4.26
CA PRO A 90 -9.75 8.43 -5.24
C PRO A 90 -8.88 8.16 -6.47
N CYS A 91 -8.10 7.08 -6.47
CA CYS A 91 -7.18 6.70 -7.55
C CYS A 91 -7.14 5.17 -7.70
N CYS A 92 -8.34 4.58 -7.86
CA CYS A 92 -8.60 3.17 -7.60
C CYS A 92 -7.89 2.17 -8.54
N GLY A 93 -7.23 2.64 -9.56
CA GLY A 93 -6.50 1.77 -10.47
C GLY A 93 -7.40 0.69 -11.05
N SER A 94 -6.96 -0.56 -10.98
CA SER A 94 -7.75 -1.74 -11.37
C SER A 94 -8.82 -2.17 -10.36
N GLY A 95 -8.96 -1.47 -9.23
CA GLY A 95 -9.93 -1.80 -8.18
C GLY A 95 -9.49 -2.93 -7.25
N ASP A 96 -8.22 -3.26 -7.20
CA ASP A 96 -7.69 -4.39 -6.41
C ASP A 96 -7.92 -4.21 -4.91
N LEU A 97 -7.84 -2.98 -4.39
CA LEU A 97 -8.15 -2.70 -2.98
C LEU A 97 -9.61 -3.05 -2.64
N PHE A 98 -10.55 -2.72 -3.53
CA PHE A 98 -11.96 -3.06 -3.34
C PHE A 98 -12.22 -4.57 -3.34
N VAL A 99 -11.51 -5.29 -4.22
CA VAL A 99 -11.56 -6.76 -4.24
C VAL A 99 -11.06 -7.33 -2.92
N GLN A 100 -9.95 -6.81 -2.37
CA GLN A 100 -9.46 -7.25 -1.07
C GLN A 100 -10.41 -6.91 0.08
N CYS A 101 -11.03 -5.73 0.10
CA CYS A 101 -12.06 -5.38 1.08
C CYS A 101 -13.24 -6.36 1.04
N THR A 102 -13.72 -6.71 -0.17
CA THR A 102 -14.84 -7.64 -0.33
C THR A 102 -14.46 -9.06 0.10
N LYS A 103 -13.25 -9.52 -0.21
CA LYS A 103 -12.72 -10.81 0.25
C LYS A 103 -12.64 -10.86 1.78
N PHE A 104 -12.11 -9.82 2.39
CA PHE A 104 -12.02 -9.68 3.84
C PHE A 104 -13.40 -9.83 4.50
N VAL A 105 -14.39 -9.08 4.03
CA VAL A 105 -15.77 -9.15 4.54
C VAL A 105 -16.33 -10.58 4.44
N ALA A 106 -16.12 -11.25 3.29
CA ALA A 106 -16.60 -12.61 3.07
C ALA A 106 -15.88 -13.66 3.96
N GLU A 107 -14.57 -13.52 4.16
CA GLU A 107 -13.75 -14.42 5.00
C GLU A 107 -14.16 -14.33 6.48
N HIS A 108 -14.66 -13.17 6.92
CA HIS A 108 -15.15 -12.98 8.29
C HIS A 108 -16.66 -13.28 8.46
N GLY A 109 -17.26 -13.93 7.48
CA GLY A 109 -18.65 -14.40 7.56
C GLY A 109 -19.71 -13.31 7.41
N GLU A 110 -19.30 -12.10 7.02
CA GLU A 110 -20.19 -10.97 6.80
C GLU A 110 -20.74 -10.96 5.36
N ARG A 111 -21.83 -10.20 5.15
CA ARG A 111 -22.40 -10.02 3.82
C ARG A 111 -21.59 -8.98 3.04
N THR A 112 -21.14 -9.33 1.87
CA THR A 112 -20.41 -8.40 0.98
C THR A 112 -21.17 -7.13 0.63
N GLY A 113 -22.50 -7.14 0.73
CA GLY A 113 -23.37 -5.97 0.59
C GLY A 113 -23.35 -5.00 1.78
N ASN A 114 -22.63 -5.30 2.86
CA ASN A 114 -22.49 -4.39 4.00
C ASN A 114 -21.56 -3.20 3.69
N ILE A 115 -20.70 -3.30 2.67
CA ILE A 115 -19.84 -2.21 2.20
C ILE A 115 -20.36 -1.65 0.88
N ALA A 116 -20.35 -0.33 0.76
CA ALA A 116 -20.67 0.41 -0.46
C ALA A 116 -19.37 1.00 -1.05
N ILE A 117 -19.07 0.64 -2.30
CA ILE A 117 -17.79 0.93 -2.94
C ILE A 117 -17.89 2.13 -3.86
N TYR A 118 -17.02 3.09 -3.63
CA TYR A 118 -16.89 4.33 -4.39
C TYR A 118 -15.44 4.53 -4.82
N GLY A 119 -15.25 4.90 -6.08
CA GLY A 119 -13.89 5.16 -6.57
C GLY A 119 -13.86 6.12 -7.73
N GLN A 120 -12.66 6.60 -8.05
CA GLN A 120 -12.42 7.39 -9.23
C GLN A 120 -11.09 7.00 -9.86
N GLU A 121 -11.04 7.05 -11.20
CA GLU A 121 -9.83 6.77 -11.98
C GLU A 121 -9.72 7.79 -13.12
N SER A 122 -8.51 8.23 -13.42
CA SER A 122 -8.22 9.22 -14.48
C SER A 122 -7.90 8.58 -15.82
N ASP A 123 -7.29 7.41 -15.85
CA ASP A 123 -7.03 6.69 -17.09
C ASP A 123 -8.24 5.86 -17.52
N TYR A 124 -8.70 6.08 -18.74
CA TYR A 124 -9.88 5.41 -19.27
C TYR A 124 -9.72 3.90 -19.40
N THR A 125 -8.52 3.44 -19.76
CA THR A 125 -8.25 1.99 -19.91
C THR A 125 -8.24 1.32 -18.55
N THR A 126 -7.59 1.92 -17.56
CA THR A 126 -7.53 1.46 -16.19
C THR A 126 -8.91 1.46 -15.52
N TRP A 127 -9.71 2.51 -15.73
CA TRP A 127 -11.10 2.54 -15.29
C TRP A 127 -11.93 1.37 -15.85
N ARG A 128 -11.74 1.04 -17.12
CA ARG A 128 -12.41 -0.13 -17.72
C ARG A 128 -11.94 -1.44 -17.11
N LEU A 129 -10.63 -1.56 -16.84
CA LEU A 129 -10.09 -2.72 -16.12
C LEU A 129 -10.70 -2.84 -14.73
N ALA A 130 -10.84 -1.74 -13.97
CA ALA A 130 -11.52 -1.73 -12.68
C ALA A 130 -12.96 -2.21 -12.80
N LYS A 131 -13.74 -1.66 -13.75
CA LYS A 131 -15.13 -2.08 -13.97
C LYS A 131 -15.25 -3.56 -14.32
N MET A 132 -14.31 -4.09 -15.09
CA MET A 132 -14.27 -5.50 -15.44
C MET A 132 -13.90 -6.36 -14.23
N ASN A 133 -12.87 -5.95 -13.48
CA ASN A 133 -12.41 -6.63 -12.27
C ASN A 133 -13.55 -6.77 -11.25
N LEU A 134 -14.18 -5.66 -10.91
CA LEU A 134 -15.28 -5.65 -9.96
C LEU A 134 -16.50 -6.47 -10.42
N ALA A 135 -16.81 -6.41 -11.74
CA ALA A 135 -17.89 -7.21 -12.31
C ALA A 135 -17.61 -8.73 -12.27
N VAL A 136 -16.37 -9.15 -12.54
CA VAL A 136 -15.96 -10.57 -12.46
C VAL A 136 -16.06 -11.08 -11.03
N HIS A 137 -15.75 -10.26 -10.03
CA HIS A 137 -15.90 -10.60 -8.62
C HIS A 137 -17.33 -10.42 -8.10
N GLY A 138 -18.28 -9.94 -8.93
CA GLY A 138 -19.66 -9.71 -8.56
C GLY A 138 -19.86 -8.55 -7.57
N ILE A 139 -18.95 -7.59 -7.60
CA ILE A 139 -18.92 -6.43 -6.72
C ILE A 139 -19.69 -5.28 -7.36
N ASP A 140 -20.73 -4.80 -6.68
CA ASP A 140 -21.43 -3.57 -7.06
C ASP A 140 -20.64 -2.35 -6.61
N SER A 141 -20.51 -1.33 -7.49
CA SER A 141 -19.61 -0.22 -7.23
C SER A 141 -19.93 1.02 -8.07
N ASP A 142 -19.73 2.18 -7.48
CA ASP A 142 -19.82 3.47 -8.16
C ASP A 142 -18.41 4.00 -8.49
N ILE A 143 -17.85 3.56 -9.61
CA ILE A 143 -16.54 4.00 -10.08
C ILE A 143 -16.71 5.07 -11.16
N LYS A 144 -16.29 6.28 -10.85
CA LYS A 144 -16.28 7.43 -11.76
C LYS A 144 -15.02 7.45 -12.63
N TRP A 145 -15.11 8.17 -13.75
CA TRP A 145 -13.99 8.41 -14.64
C TRP A 145 -14.05 9.82 -15.21
N ASN A 146 -12.93 10.51 -15.16
CA ASN A 146 -12.63 11.67 -15.99
C ASN A 146 -11.11 11.77 -16.17
N ASN A 147 -10.68 12.44 -17.24
CA ASN A 147 -9.27 12.55 -17.60
C ASN A 147 -8.46 13.53 -16.73
N GLU A 148 -9.09 14.28 -15.84
CA GLU A 148 -8.41 15.21 -14.92
C GLU A 148 -8.09 14.58 -13.57
N GLY A 149 -8.76 13.47 -13.23
CA GLY A 149 -8.60 12.76 -11.95
C GLY A 149 -9.19 13.52 -10.76
N SER A 150 -9.19 12.85 -9.59
CA SER A 150 -9.89 13.30 -8.37
C SER A 150 -9.33 14.60 -7.79
N LEU A 151 -8.05 14.89 -8.00
CA LEU A 151 -7.46 16.12 -7.49
C LEU A 151 -8.01 17.36 -8.21
N HIS A 152 -8.23 17.28 -9.53
CA HIS A 152 -8.68 18.41 -10.35
C HIS A 152 -10.17 18.41 -10.63
N ASN A 153 -10.77 17.24 -10.80
CA ASN A 153 -12.20 17.08 -11.03
C ASN A 153 -12.76 15.92 -10.22
N ASP A 154 -13.10 16.21 -8.99
CA ASP A 154 -13.68 15.27 -8.04
C ASP A 154 -15.16 15.05 -8.35
N GLU A 155 -15.49 13.87 -8.86
CA GLU A 155 -16.86 13.45 -9.18
C GLU A 155 -17.67 13.02 -7.93
N LEU A 156 -17.00 12.87 -6.79
CA LEU A 156 -17.58 12.37 -5.54
C LEU A 156 -17.45 13.40 -4.40
N ARG A 157 -17.52 14.69 -4.70
CA ARG A 157 -17.25 15.84 -3.80
C ARG A 157 -17.93 15.75 -2.43
N ASP A 158 -19.18 15.28 -2.41
CA ASP A 158 -19.98 15.22 -1.20
C ASP A 158 -19.85 13.91 -0.43
N LEU A 159 -19.08 12.95 -0.98
CA LEU A 159 -18.86 11.67 -0.34
C LEU A 159 -18.09 11.87 0.96
N LYS A 160 -18.61 11.28 2.05
CA LYS A 160 -17.88 11.11 3.31
C LYS A 160 -17.77 9.62 3.57
N ALA A 161 -16.56 9.11 3.43
CA ALA A 161 -16.23 7.69 3.53
C ALA A 161 -15.96 7.27 4.96
N ASP A 162 -16.41 6.08 5.31
CA ASP A 162 -16.10 5.46 6.58
C ASP A 162 -14.69 4.86 6.54
N PHE A 163 -14.30 4.35 5.37
CA PHE A 163 -12.94 3.88 5.08
C PHE A 163 -12.45 4.44 3.74
N ALA A 164 -11.22 4.92 3.70
CA ALA A 164 -10.54 5.27 2.46
C ALA A 164 -9.25 4.46 2.35
N LEU A 165 -9.07 3.75 1.23
CA LEU A 165 -7.86 2.97 0.95
C LEU A 165 -7.32 3.42 -0.40
N ALA A 166 -6.07 3.83 -0.46
CA ALA A 166 -5.50 4.36 -1.69
C ALA A 166 -4.03 4.02 -1.88
N GLY A 167 -3.67 3.77 -3.13
CA GLY A 167 -2.28 3.62 -3.57
C GLY A 167 -1.96 4.59 -4.71
N PRO A 168 -1.86 5.90 -4.45
CA PRO A 168 -1.58 6.87 -5.50
C PRO A 168 -0.18 6.69 -6.09
N VAL A 169 0.02 7.23 -7.30
CA VAL A 169 1.33 7.27 -7.95
C VAL A 169 2.33 7.98 -7.04
N PHE A 170 3.47 7.34 -6.78
CA PHE A 170 4.48 7.87 -5.87
C PHE A 170 5.16 9.11 -6.46
N ASN A 171 5.24 10.16 -5.66
CA ASN A 171 5.99 11.38 -5.96
C ASN A 171 5.63 12.01 -7.32
N ALA A 172 4.36 11.97 -7.72
CA ALA A 172 3.92 12.57 -8.98
C ALA A 172 4.31 14.05 -9.03
N SER A 173 5.15 14.44 -10.00
CA SER A 173 5.71 15.79 -10.14
C SER A 173 4.79 16.73 -10.94
N ASP A 174 4.20 16.23 -12.02
CA ASP A 174 3.41 17.03 -12.97
C ASP A 174 1.91 16.88 -12.70
N TRP A 175 1.52 17.06 -11.44
CA TRP A 175 0.13 16.87 -11.03
C TRP A 175 -0.75 18.15 -11.18
N GLY A 176 -0.18 19.24 -11.71
CA GLY A 176 -0.92 20.50 -11.95
C GLY A 176 -1.26 21.29 -10.68
N GLY A 177 -0.45 21.17 -9.63
CA GLY A 177 -0.67 21.79 -8.32
C GLY A 177 -0.81 23.31 -8.34
N GLU A 178 -0.26 23.99 -9.36
CA GLU A 178 -0.40 25.44 -9.54
C GLU A 178 -1.85 25.88 -9.62
N ARG A 179 -2.72 25.06 -10.22
CA ARG A 179 -4.15 25.35 -10.39
C ARG A 179 -4.96 25.18 -9.11
N LEU A 180 -4.38 24.54 -8.11
CA LEU A 180 -5.07 24.13 -6.87
C LEU A 180 -4.51 24.81 -5.61
N ARG A 181 -3.75 25.89 -5.73
CA ARG A 181 -3.08 26.54 -4.56
C ARG A 181 -4.04 26.97 -3.47
N GLU A 182 -5.24 27.42 -3.83
CA GLU A 182 -6.26 27.93 -2.91
C GLU A 182 -7.41 26.93 -2.69
N ASP A 183 -7.19 25.65 -2.98
CA ASP A 183 -8.21 24.64 -2.83
C ASP A 183 -8.58 24.45 -1.34
N PRO A 184 -9.88 24.43 -0.99
CA PRO A 184 -10.34 24.33 0.40
C PRO A 184 -9.97 23.01 1.09
N ARG A 185 -9.55 21.99 0.33
CA ARG A 185 -9.05 20.72 0.88
C ARG A 185 -7.71 20.86 1.60
N TRP A 186 -6.93 21.88 1.30
CA TRP A 186 -5.58 22.09 1.85
C TRP A 186 -5.58 22.64 3.27
N THR A 187 -6.27 21.96 4.17
CA THR A 187 -6.44 22.37 5.58
C THR A 187 -5.11 22.44 6.34
N TYR A 188 -4.12 21.64 5.93
CA TYR A 188 -2.81 21.55 6.61
C TYR A 188 -1.70 22.30 5.87
N GLY A 189 -2.03 23.02 4.81
CA GLY A 189 -1.10 23.79 3.98
C GLY A 189 -1.16 23.38 2.52
N ALA A 190 -0.84 24.32 1.62
CA ALA A 190 -0.86 24.07 0.19
C ALA A 190 0.23 23.05 -0.20
N PRO A 191 -0.12 21.94 -0.88
CA PRO A 191 0.85 20.96 -1.33
C PRO A 191 1.88 21.53 -2.30
N PRO A 192 3.12 21.02 -2.29
CA PRO A 192 4.13 21.44 -3.24
C PRO A 192 3.75 21.07 -4.68
N VAL A 193 4.00 21.98 -5.61
CA VAL A 193 3.70 21.80 -7.03
C VAL A 193 4.43 20.57 -7.62
N GLY A 194 5.65 20.32 -7.18
CA GLY A 194 6.48 19.22 -7.67
C GLY A 194 6.26 17.88 -7.01
N ASN A 195 5.28 17.72 -6.10
CA ASN A 195 5.01 16.45 -5.44
C ASN A 195 3.57 16.37 -4.91
N ALA A 196 2.80 15.40 -5.41
CA ALA A 196 1.38 15.24 -5.06
C ALA A 196 1.14 14.45 -3.75
N ASN A 197 2.14 13.89 -3.08
CA ASN A 197 1.93 13.01 -1.93
C ASN A 197 1.05 13.65 -0.85
N THR A 198 1.34 14.89 -0.47
CA THR A 198 0.58 15.61 0.56
C THR A 198 -0.78 16.12 0.05
N ALA A 199 -0.96 16.29 -1.27
CA ALA A 199 -2.25 16.56 -1.87
C ALA A 199 -3.19 15.35 -1.72
N TRP A 200 -2.70 14.15 -2.02
CA TRP A 200 -3.45 12.92 -1.84
C TRP A 200 -3.84 12.68 -0.37
N LEU A 201 -2.92 12.85 0.56
CA LEU A 201 -3.23 12.72 2.00
C LEU A 201 -4.34 13.68 2.43
N GLN A 202 -4.28 14.95 2.03
CA GLN A 202 -5.28 15.95 2.40
C GLN A 202 -6.63 15.72 1.69
N HIS A 203 -6.61 15.33 0.42
CA HIS A 203 -7.82 14.96 -0.31
C HIS A 203 -8.54 13.79 0.37
N ILE A 204 -7.81 12.75 0.74
CA ILE A 204 -8.37 11.58 1.45
C ILE A 204 -8.94 12.01 2.80
N VAL A 205 -8.22 12.77 3.62
CA VAL A 205 -8.72 13.28 4.91
C VAL A 205 -9.98 14.13 4.73
N HIS A 206 -10.05 14.93 3.67
CA HIS A 206 -11.25 15.72 3.34
C HIS A 206 -12.49 14.83 3.13
N HIS A 207 -12.30 13.66 2.51
CA HIS A 207 -13.38 12.71 2.23
C HIS A 207 -13.71 11.78 3.41
N LEU A 208 -12.97 11.78 4.49
CA LEU A 208 -13.32 10.95 5.64
C LEU A 208 -14.56 11.46 6.37
N ALA A 209 -15.42 10.54 6.75
CA ALA A 209 -16.50 10.76 7.71
C ALA A 209 -15.93 11.17 9.08
N PRO A 210 -16.72 11.72 10.02
CA PRO A 210 -16.23 12.14 11.35
C PRO A 210 -15.51 11.03 12.15
N HIS A 211 -15.84 9.79 11.91
CA HIS A 211 -15.20 8.60 12.53
C HIS A 211 -14.43 7.75 11.52
N GLY A 212 -14.19 8.27 10.31
CA GLY A 212 -13.57 7.54 9.22
C GLY A 212 -12.07 7.34 9.43
N PHE A 213 -11.59 6.24 8.84
CA PHE A 213 -10.20 5.83 8.78
C PHE A 213 -9.69 5.79 7.36
N ALA A 214 -8.40 6.04 7.18
CA ALA A 214 -7.77 5.83 5.88
C ALA A 214 -6.44 5.08 5.99
N GLY A 215 -6.14 4.29 4.96
CA GLY A 215 -4.83 3.69 4.72
C GLY A 215 -4.29 4.11 3.35
N VAL A 216 -3.14 4.76 3.35
CA VAL A 216 -2.54 5.29 2.12
C VAL A 216 -1.13 4.75 1.96
N VAL A 217 -0.87 4.17 0.78
CA VAL A 217 0.46 3.68 0.42
C VAL A 217 1.24 4.78 -0.27
N LEU A 218 2.39 5.16 0.27
CA LEU A 218 3.28 6.16 -0.31
C LEU A 218 4.74 5.71 -0.27
N ALA A 219 5.59 6.35 -1.05
CA ALA A 219 7.04 6.16 -0.95
C ALA A 219 7.57 6.61 0.41
N ASN A 220 8.62 5.95 0.92
CA ASN A 220 9.21 6.25 2.24
C ASN A 220 9.63 7.71 2.41
N GLY A 221 9.99 8.41 1.33
CA GLY A 221 10.31 9.83 1.35
C GLY A 221 9.21 10.70 1.96
N SER A 222 7.94 10.32 1.82
CA SER A 222 6.80 11.05 2.38
C SER A 222 6.87 11.20 3.91
N MET A 223 7.51 10.26 4.60
CA MET A 223 7.67 10.27 6.06
C MET A 223 8.69 11.30 6.56
N SER A 224 9.62 11.74 5.72
CA SER A 224 10.79 12.51 6.17
C SER A 224 11.16 13.71 5.31
N SER A 225 10.62 13.84 4.10
CA SER A 225 10.94 14.97 3.21
C SER A 225 10.66 16.32 3.86
N GLN A 226 11.57 17.25 3.67
CA GLN A 226 11.45 18.65 4.12
C GLN A 226 11.35 19.60 2.92
N GLN A 227 11.31 19.05 1.72
CA GLN A 227 11.32 19.85 0.50
C GLN A 227 10.01 20.61 0.31
N SER A 228 10.11 21.84 -0.15
CA SER A 228 8.97 22.63 -0.64
C SER A 228 7.75 22.69 0.31
N GLY A 229 7.97 22.67 1.63
CA GLY A 229 6.89 22.76 2.62
C GLY A 229 6.25 21.43 3.03
N GLU A 230 6.67 20.28 2.48
CA GLU A 230 6.12 18.97 2.88
C GLU A 230 6.27 18.71 4.38
N GLY A 231 7.38 19.17 4.98
CA GLY A 231 7.63 19.07 6.41
C GLY A 231 6.60 19.81 7.25
N ASP A 232 6.20 21.01 6.83
CA ASP A 232 5.21 21.83 7.54
C ASP A 232 3.82 21.21 7.44
N ILE A 233 3.42 20.69 6.29
CA ILE A 233 2.14 19.98 6.11
C ILE A 233 2.12 18.74 7.01
N ARG A 234 3.18 17.94 7.00
CA ARG A 234 3.30 16.76 7.86
C ARG A 234 3.20 17.13 9.33
N LYS A 235 3.90 18.18 9.75
CA LYS A 235 3.79 18.74 11.11
C LYS A 235 2.34 19.12 11.43
N ALA A 236 1.67 19.87 10.56
CA ALA A 236 0.30 20.31 10.77
C ALA A 236 -0.67 19.10 10.89
N MET A 237 -0.50 18.06 10.07
CA MET A 237 -1.30 16.84 10.16
C MET A 237 -1.07 16.08 11.47
N VAL A 238 0.17 15.98 11.93
CA VAL A 238 0.51 15.33 13.22
C VAL A 238 -0.06 16.12 14.39
N GLU A 239 0.11 17.45 14.42
CA GLU A 239 -0.41 18.31 15.48
C GLU A 239 -1.95 18.34 15.51
N ALA A 240 -2.60 18.22 14.35
CA ALA A 240 -4.05 18.06 14.25
C ALA A 240 -4.54 16.69 14.71
N GLY A 241 -3.64 15.73 14.97
CA GLY A 241 -3.95 14.41 15.47
C GLY A 241 -4.63 13.49 14.43
N VAL A 242 -4.42 13.70 13.12
CA VAL A 242 -5.00 12.86 12.08
C VAL A 242 -4.11 11.68 11.70
N VAL A 243 -2.83 11.70 12.06
CA VAL A 243 -1.92 10.57 11.83
C VAL A 243 -2.06 9.58 12.98
N ASP A 244 -2.54 8.37 12.71
CA ASP A 244 -2.80 7.33 13.71
C ASP A 244 -1.63 6.34 13.82
N CYS A 245 -1.19 5.78 12.68
CA CYS A 245 -0.07 4.83 12.64
C CYS A 245 0.77 5.03 11.39
N MET A 246 2.07 4.73 11.50
CA MET A 246 3.02 4.71 10.39
C MET A 246 3.70 3.35 10.31
N VAL A 247 3.64 2.70 9.15
CA VAL A 247 4.29 1.41 8.91
C VAL A 247 5.36 1.58 7.83
N ALA A 248 6.62 1.28 8.13
CA ALA A 248 7.66 1.18 7.11
C ALA A 248 7.69 -0.24 6.56
N LEU A 249 7.44 -0.39 5.25
CA LEU A 249 7.44 -1.67 4.58
C LEU A 249 8.83 -2.04 4.03
N PRO A 250 9.11 -3.33 3.78
CA PRO A 250 10.33 -3.74 3.09
C PRO A 250 10.39 -3.20 1.66
N GLY A 251 11.59 -3.08 1.10
CA GLY A 251 11.76 -2.84 -0.33
C GLY A 251 11.39 -4.05 -1.17
N GLN A 252 11.35 -3.87 -2.49
CA GLN A 252 11.12 -4.94 -3.47
C GLN A 252 9.72 -5.58 -3.42
N LEU A 253 8.72 -4.92 -2.84
CA LEU A 253 7.34 -5.42 -2.84
C LEU A 253 6.64 -5.20 -4.17
N PHE A 254 6.96 -4.13 -4.89
CA PHE A 254 6.28 -3.74 -6.13
C PHE A 254 6.90 -4.36 -7.37
N TYR A 255 6.07 -4.65 -8.39
CA TYR A 255 6.52 -5.22 -9.66
C TYR A 255 7.34 -4.25 -10.50
N SER A 256 7.02 -2.95 -10.44
CA SER A 256 7.60 -1.91 -11.29
C SER A 256 8.74 -1.14 -10.63
N THR A 257 8.88 -1.21 -9.32
CA THR A 257 9.89 -0.46 -8.57
C THR A 257 10.41 -1.23 -7.37
N GLN A 258 11.68 -1.02 -7.04
CA GLN A 258 12.29 -1.55 -5.81
C GLN A 258 12.21 -0.55 -4.64
N ILE A 259 11.61 0.62 -4.86
CA ILE A 259 11.50 1.68 -3.86
C ILE A 259 10.70 1.16 -2.67
N PRO A 260 11.23 1.29 -1.44
CA PRO A 260 10.47 0.93 -0.25
C PRO A 260 9.31 1.90 -0.05
N ALA A 261 8.17 1.35 0.35
CA ALA A 261 6.95 2.08 0.62
C ALA A 261 6.63 2.13 2.11
N CYS A 262 5.72 3.00 2.47
CA CYS A 262 5.16 3.10 3.81
C CYS A 262 3.63 3.17 3.77
N LEU A 263 3.01 2.79 4.87
CA LEU A 263 1.58 2.95 5.08
C LEU A 263 1.36 4.13 6.02
N TRP A 264 0.56 5.08 5.57
CA TRP A 264 -0.03 6.13 6.38
C TRP A 264 -1.41 5.68 6.83
N ILE A 265 -1.59 5.44 8.11
CA ILE A 265 -2.91 5.21 8.69
C ILE A 265 -3.38 6.50 9.30
N LEU A 266 -4.52 6.98 8.79
CA LEU A 266 -5.10 8.27 9.19
C LEU A 266 -6.46 8.03 9.84
N ALA A 267 -6.81 8.84 10.84
CA ALA A 267 -8.09 8.76 11.53
C ALA A 267 -8.60 10.15 11.87
N ARG A 268 -9.88 10.45 11.60
CA ARG A 268 -10.50 11.71 11.96
C ARG A 268 -10.86 11.81 13.44
N ASN A 269 -11.15 10.68 14.08
CA ASN A 269 -11.45 10.62 15.49
C ASN A 269 -10.60 9.56 16.19
N ARG A 270 -9.80 9.98 17.15
CA ARG A 270 -8.88 9.13 17.91
C ARG A 270 -9.23 9.06 19.41
N ARG A 271 -10.41 9.62 19.79
CA ARG A 271 -10.84 9.70 21.19
C ARG A 271 -11.16 8.36 21.83
N GLY A 272 -11.16 7.29 21.05
CA GLY A 272 -11.74 6.04 21.49
C GLY A 272 -13.27 6.11 21.43
N GLY A 273 -13.91 4.98 21.60
CA GLY A 273 -15.37 4.85 21.52
C GLY A 273 -15.77 3.40 21.33
N PRO A 274 -17.07 3.10 21.28
CA PRO A 274 -17.50 1.74 21.04
C PRO A 274 -16.98 1.27 19.66
N CYS A 275 -16.34 0.10 19.64
CA CYS A 275 -15.99 -0.57 18.39
C CYS A 275 -17.26 -0.90 17.62
N ALA A 276 -17.28 -0.63 16.34
CA ALA A 276 -18.20 -1.28 15.42
C ALA A 276 -17.74 -2.74 15.26
N GLY A 277 -18.29 -3.65 16.07
CA GLY A 277 -18.05 -5.08 15.90
C GLY A 277 -18.78 -5.64 14.69
N PRO A 278 -18.51 -6.91 14.32
CA PRO A 278 -19.23 -7.59 13.26
C PRO A 278 -20.74 -7.55 13.50
N ALA A 279 -21.49 -7.54 12.44
CA ALA A 279 -22.91 -7.24 12.18
C ALA A 279 -24.02 -7.61 13.22
N SER A 280 -23.73 -7.81 14.48
CA SER A 280 -24.76 -8.03 15.50
C SER A 280 -25.43 -6.76 16.02
N GLY A 281 -25.05 -5.58 15.51
CA GLY A 281 -25.69 -4.30 15.86
C GLY A 281 -25.55 -3.86 17.32
N GLN A 282 -24.81 -4.61 18.12
CA GLN A 282 -24.48 -4.23 19.49
C GLN A 282 -23.00 -3.87 19.62
N PRO A 283 -22.64 -2.80 20.33
CA PRO A 283 -21.26 -2.51 20.68
C PRO A 283 -20.76 -3.64 21.59
N GLN A 284 -20.17 -4.68 21.02
CA GLN A 284 -19.51 -5.73 21.77
C GLN A 284 -18.02 -5.44 21.78
N GLY A 285 -17.52 -4.95 22.86
CA GLY A 285 -16.11 -4.76 23.11
C GLY A 285 -15.83 -3.66 24.12
N LEU A 286 -14.69 -3.72 24.76
CA LEU A 286 -14.15 -2.62 25.53
C LEU A 286 -14.04 -1.37 24.62
N PRO A 287 -14.34 -0.16 25.13
CA PRO A 287 -14.19 1.05 24.34
C PRO A 287 -12.76 1.14 23.82
N LEU A 288 -12.61 1.45 22.53
CA LEU A 288 -11.29 1.70 21.94
C LEU A 288 -10.51 2.69 22.81
N ARG A 289 -9.23 2.42 22.97
CA ARG A 289 -8.32 3.29 23.71
C ARG A 289 -8.32 4.72 23.13
N ASP A 290 -8.28 5.74 23.99
CA ASP A 290 -7.98 7.10 23.56
C ASP A 290 -6.51 7.18 23.12
N ARG A 291 -6.28 7.47 21.86
CA ARG A 291 -4.97 7.50 21.21
C ARG A 291 -4.51 8.91 20.85
N ARG A 292 -5.22 9.92 21.35
CA ARG A 292 -4.81 11.32 21.13
C ARG A 292 -3.47 11.59 21.82
N GLY A 293 -2.62 12.33 21.13
CA GLY A 293 -1.31 12.71 21.65
C GLY A 293 -0.20 11.67 21.48
N GLU A 294 -0.44 10.58 20.76
CA GLU A 294 0.58 9.59 20.40
C GLU A 294 0.38 9.08 18.97
N VAL A 295 1.40 8.52 18.36
CA VAL A 295 1.35 7.84 17.03
C VAL A 295 2.04 6.49 17.16
N LEU A 296 1.43 5.45 16.62
CA LEU A 296 2.07 4.14 16.52
C LEU A 296 3.06 4.10 15.36
N PHE A 297 4.25 3.61 15.62
CA PHE A 297 5.27 3.34 14.60
C PHE A 297 5.54 1.85 14.53
N ILE A 298 5.46 1.26 13.33
CA ILE A 298 5.77 -0.15 13.05
C ILE A 298 6.88 -0.21 11.99
N ASP A 299 8.00 -0.83 12.32
CA ASP A 299 9.09 -1.07 11.41
C ASP A 299 9.03 -2.49 10.86
N ALA A 300 8.36 -2.65 9.73
CA ALA A 300 8.20 -3.93 9.06
C ALA A 300 9.27 -4.20 7.97
N ARG A 301 10.34 -3.36 7.88
CA ARG A 301 11.36 -3.46 6.82
C ARG A 301 12.08 -4.80 6.78
N ASN A 302 12.14 -5.50 7.89
CA ASN A 302 12.78 -6.81 8.02
C ASN A 302 11.83 -7.99 7.80
N LEU A 303 10.55 -7.74 7.53
CA LEU A 303 9.56 -8.77 7.24
C LEU A 303 9.56 -9.17 5.76
N GLY A 304 8.82 -10.23 5.46
CA GLY A 304 8.68 -10.77 4.12
C GLY A 304 9.87 -11.62 3.66
N ALA A 305 9.62 -12.46 2.68
CA ALA A 305 10.59 -13.33 2.06
C ALA A 305 10.75 -13.03 0.57
N LEU A 306 11.93 -13.27 0.01
CA LEU A 306 12.15 -13.18 -1.43
C LEU A 306 11.46 -14.36 -2.12
N VAL A 307 10.54 -14.05 -3.04
CA VAL A 307 9.84 -15.03 -3.88
C VAL A 307 10.57 -15.25 -5.21
N ASP A 308 11.38 -14.27 -5.61
CA ASP A 308 12.32 -14.37 -6.73
C ASP A 308 13.55 -13.46 -6.47
N ARG A 309 14.45 -13.33 -7.47
CA ARG A 309 15.70 -12.54 -7.32
C ARG A 309 15.48 -11.05 -7.02
N THR A 310 14.32 -10.52 -7.34
CA THR A 310 14.04 -9.08 -7.34
C THR A 310 12.81 -8.71 -6.52
N ARG A 311 11.97 -9.69 -6.17
CA ARG A 311 10.67 -9.45 -5.55
C ARG A 311 10.56 -10.13 -4.19
N ARG A 312 10.07 -9.35 -3.23
CA ARG A 312 9.71 -9.77 -1.87
C ARG A 312 8.19 -9.82 -1.72
N GLU A 313 7.71 -10.68 -0.86
CA GLU A 313 6.29 -10.76 -0.51
C GLU A 313 6.14 -10.92 1.00
N LEU A 314 5.14 -10.26 1.59
CA LEU A 314 4.78 -10.46 2.98
C LEU A 314 3.95 -11.74 3.10
N SER A 315 4.32 -12.59 4.04
CA SER A 315 3.55 -13.79 4.38
C SER A 315 2.28 -13.44 5.17
N ASP A 316 1.35 -14.38 5.27
CA ASP A 316 0.16 -14.22 6.13
C ASP A 316 0.54 -13.93 7.59
N GLN A 317 1.62 -14.52 8.08
CA GLN A 317 2.15 -14.26 9.42
C GLN A 317 2.67 -12.83 9.58
N ASP A 318 3.37 -12.31 8.56
CA ASP A 318 3.86 -10.93 8.57
C ASP A 318 2.70 -9.93 8.59
N ILE A 319 1.69 -10.17 7.75
CA ILE A 319 0.47 -9.35 7.66
C ILE A 319 -0.26 -9.37 9.01
N SER A 320 -0.52 -10.56 9.54
CA SER A 320 -1.18 -10.74 10.84
C SER A 320 -0.40 -10.07 11.97
N LYS A 321 0.93 -10.14 11.96
CA LYS A 321 1.78 -9.48 12.97
C LYS A 321 1.63 -7.97 12.93
N ILE A 322 1.60 -7.36 11.75
CA ILE A 322 1.41 -5.91 11.58
C ILE A 322 0.01 -5.51 12.05
N ALA A 323 -1.03 -6.19 11.56
CA ALA A 323 -2.42 -5.90 11.88
C ALA A 323 -2.71 -6.10 13.38
N ALA A 324 -2.34 -7.23 13.96
CA ALA A 324 -2.53 -7.50 15.39
C ALA A 324 -1.84 -6.48 16.30
N THR A 325 -0.66 -5.98 15.91
CA THR A 325 0.02 -4.91 16.66
C THR A 325 -0.80 -3.63 16.64
N TYR A 326 -1.38 -3.26 15.49
CA TYR A 326 -2.23 -2.08 15.37
C TYR A 326 -3.53 -2.22 16.17
N HIS A 327 -4.20 -3.37 16.09
CA HIS A 327 -5.44 -3.66 16.83
C HIS A 327 -5.23 -3.72 18.33
N ALA A 328 -4.13 -4.36 18.80
CA ALA A 328 -3.76 -4.36 20.21
C ALA A 328 -3.51 -2.94 20.73
N TRP A 329 -2.83 -2.09 19.96
CA TRP A 329 -2.60 -0.70 20.32
C TRP A 329 -3.91 0.12 20.36
N ARG A 330 -4.86 -0.18 19.50
CA ARG A 330 -6.20 0.42 19.53
C ARG A 330 -7.02 -0.01 20.74
N GLY A 331 -6.65 -1.12 21.40
CA GLY A 331 -7.37 -1.68 22.55
C GLY A 331 -8.60 -2.46 22.14
N GLU A 332 -8.54 -3.15 20.99
CA GLU A 332 -9.61 -4.05 20.54
C GLU A 332 -9.65 -5.32 21.40
N ALA A 333 -10.86 -5.81 21.70
CA ALA A 333 -11.08 -6.80 22.75
C ALA A 333 -10.32 -8.12 22.54
N ASP A 334 -10.21 -8.56 21.30
CA ASP A 334 -9.62 -9.85 20.93
C ASP A 334 -8.14 -9.75 20.50
N ALA A 335 -7.59 -8.52 20.44
CA ALA A 335 -6.25 -8.27 19.93
C ALA A 335 -5.13 -8.43 20.98
N GLY A 336 -5.47 -8.71 22.23
CA GLY A 336 -4.50 -8.81 23.34
C GLY A 336 -3.99 -7.45 23.82
N ASN A 337 -2.96 -7.47 24.68
CA ASN A 337 -2.37 -6.26 25.24
C ASN A 337 -1.24 -5.75 24.36
N TYR A 338 -1.27 -4.45 24.06
CA TYR A 338 -0.16 -3.80 23.38
C TYR A 338 1.04 -3.59 24.31
N ALA A 339 2.22 -3.84 23.78
CA ALA A 339 3.49 -3.43 24.39
C ALA A 339 4.45 -2.99 23.26
N ASP A 340 5.29 -1.99 23.58
CA ASP A 340 6.39 -1.61 22.68
C ASP A 340 7.36 -2.78 22.51
N VAL A 341 7.78 -3.04 21.25
CA VAL A 341 8.75 -4.08 20.92
C VAL A 341 9.97 -3.43 20.26
N PRO A 342 11.13 -3.40 20.94
CA PRO A 342 12.36 -2.83 20.38
C PRO A 342 12.69 -3.39 19.00
N GLY A 343 12.99 -2.50 18.04
CA GLY A 343 13.29 -2.87 16.67
C GLY A 343 12.07 -3.19 15.81
N PHE A 344 10.84 -3.18 16.37
CA PHE A 344 9.63 -3.50 15.60
C PHE A 344 8.51 -2.47 15.76
N CYS A 345 8.05 -2.17 16.98
CA CYS A 345 6.97 -1.20 17.15
C CYS A 345 7.12 -0.35 18.42
N LYS A 346 6.60 0.87 18.34
CA LYS A 346 6.54 1.79 19.48
C LYS A 346 5.40 2.78 19.34
N ALA A 347 4.65 3.02 20.42
CA ALA A 347 3.72 4.13 20.54
C ALA A 347 4.48 5.35 21.06
N ALA A 348 4.78 6.30 20.17
CA ALA A 348 5.53 7.49 20.54
C ALA A 348 4.59 8.66 20.88
N PRO A 349 4.77 9.32 22.04
CA PRO A 349 4.03 10.50 22.40
C PRO A 349 4.40 11.68 21.50
N LEU A 350 3.48 12.63 21.34
CA LEU A 350 3.64 13.79 20.45
C LEU A 350 4.90 14.61 20.79
N ASP A 351 5.27 14.70 22.06
CA ASP A 351 6.49 15.42 22.47
C ASP A 351 7.78 14.77 21.96
N GLU A 352 7.80 13.45 21.83
CA GLU A 352 8.92 12.74 21.20
C GLU A 352 8.95 13.02 19.69
N ILE A 353 7.78 13.01 19.04
CA ILE A 353 7.66 13.31 17.61
C ILE A 353 8.13 14.75 17.30
N ARG A 354 7.78 15.70 18.15
CA ARG A 354 8.27 17.09 18.09
C ARG A 354 9.79 17.19 18.19
N LYS A 355 10.40 16.44 19.12
CA LYS A 355 11.87 16.37 19.28
C LYS A 355 12.57 15.84 18.03
N HIS A 356 11.91 14.96 17.30
CA HIS A 356 12.39 14.44 16.03
C HIS A 356 12.00 15.29 14.80
N GLY A 357 11.53 16.54 15.00
CA GLY A 357 11.16 17.45 13.92
C GLY A 357 10.00 16.94 13.06
N HIS A 358 9.07 16.20 13.64
CA HIS A 358 7.91 15.59 12.98
C HIS A 358 8.29 14.66 11.81
N VAL A 359 9.48 14.07 11.83
CA VAL A 359 9.88 12.99 10.92
C VAL A 359 9.19 11.71 11.39
N LEU A 360 8.47 11.02 10.51
CA LEU A 360 7.62 9.88 10.86
C LEU A 360 8.23 8.53 10.46
N THR A 361 9.54 8.44 10.26
CA THR A 361 10.23 7.19 9.91
C THR A 361 10.27 6.26 11.13
N PRO A 362 9.61 5.08 11.13
CA PRO A 362 9.49 4.20 12.29
C PRO A 362 10.82 3.84 12.95
N GLY A 363 11.86 3.59 12.17
CA GLY A 363 13.19 3.25 12.69
C GLY A 363 13.85 4.29 13.61
N ARG A 364 13.31 5.53 13.66
CA ARG A 364 13.75 6.55 14.64
C ARG A 364 13.17 6.35 16.03
N TYR A 365 12.06 5.63 16.11
CA TYR A 365 11.26 5.48 17.34
C TYR A 365 11.40 4.11 17.98
N VAL A 366 11.42 3.05 17.15
CA VAL A 366 11.39 1.66 17.64
C VAL A 366 12.70 1.19 18.29
N GLY A 367 13.79 1.96 18.15
CA GLY A 367 15.11 1.58 18.66
C GLY A 367 15.76 0.45 17.87
N ALA A 368 16.85 -0.06 18.38
CA ALA A 368 17.52 -1.24 17.84
C ALA A 368 16.91 -2.50 18.42
N GLN A 369 16.76 -3.53 17.58
CA GLN A 369 16.44 -4.87 18.06
C GLN A 369 17.56 -5.31 19.02
N ALA A 370 17.20 -5.87 20.17
CA ALA A 370 18.18 -6.47 21.04
C ALA A 370 18.93 -7.54 20.24
N VAL A 371 20.19 -7.29 19.98
CA VAL A 371 21.07 -8.32 19.42
C VAL A 371 21.36 -9.24 20.58
N GLU A 372 21.04 -10.53 20.46
CA GLU A 372 21.53 -11.52 21.41
C GLU A 372 23.05 -11.34 21.48
N ASP A 373 23.53 -11.09 22.68
CA ASP A 373 24.96 -11.00 22.93
C ASP A 373 25.55 -12.40 22.67
N ASP A 374 26.28 -12.52 21.56
CA ASP A 374 26.94 -13.79 21.18
C ASP A 374 28.08 -14.14 22.14
N GLY A 375 28.27 -13.36 23.20
CA GLY A 375 29.30 -13.57 24.20
C GLY A 375 30.73 -13.34 23.70
N GLU A 376 30.88 -12.96 22.40
CA GLU A 376 32.21 -12.62 21.83
C GLU A 376 32.59 -11.17 22.20
N ALA A 377 33.69 -11.01 22.93
CA ALA A 377 34.17 -9.70 23.27
C ALA A 377 34.36 -8.84 22.00
N PHE A 378 33.88 -7.57 21.99
CA PHE A 378 33.94 -6.68 20.85
C PHE A 378 35.33 -6.61 20.18
N ALA A 379 36.39 -6.60 21.00
CA ALA A 379 37.78 -6.56 20.51
C ALA A 379 38.17 -7.85 19.73
N ASP A 380 37.64 -8.99 20.12
CA ASP A 380 37.89 -10.28 19.46
C ASP A 380 37.11 -10.39 18.18
N LYS A 381 35.82 -9.97 18.21
CA LYS A 381 34.95 -9.87 17.04
C LYS A 381 35.54 -8.93 15.98
N MET A 382 36.03 -7.76 16.39
CA MET A 382 36.68 -6.82 15.48
C MET A 382 37.97 -7.34 14.88
N ARG A 383 38.78 -8.07 15.67
CA ARG A 383 39.99 -8.73 15.15
C ARG A 383 39.64 -9.79 14.10
N ARG A 384 38.67 -10.65 14.40
CA ARG A 384 38.21 -11.69 13.49
C ARG A 384 37.62 -11.10 12.19
N LEU A 385 36.71 -10.13 12.30
CA LEU A 385 36.08 -9.51 11.14
C LEU A 385 37.09 -8.72 10.29
N SER A 386 38.05 -8.03 10.91
CA SER A 386 39.13 -7.34 10.19
C SER A 386 40.07 -8.31 9.48
N ALA A 387 40.32 -9.48 10.06
CA ALA A 387 41.10 -10.53 9.40
C ALA A 387 40.36 -11.12 8.20
N GLN A 388 39.07 -11.44 8.35
CA GLN A 388 38.20 -11.92 7.28
C GLN A 388 38.11 -10.91 6.13
N TRP A 389 37.90 -9.64 6.45
CA TRP A 389 37.85 -8.58 5.44
C TRP A 389 39.15 -8.47 4.63
N ARG A 390 40.30 -8.53 5.30
CA ARG A 390 41.61 -8.51 4.62
C ARG A 390 41.80 -9.71 3.70
N GLU A 391 41.33 -10.87 4.11
CA GLU A 391 41.41 -12.08 3.27
C GLU A 391 40.50 -11.99 2.06
N GLN A 392 39.26 -11.51 2.25
CA GLN A 392 38.34 -11.24 1.15
C GLN A 392 38.88 -10.19 0.16
N GLN A 393 39.55 -9.16 0.65
CA GLN A 393 40.20 -8.18 -0.23
C GLN A 393 41.35 -8.80 -1.06
N LYS A 394 42.15 -9.69 -0.46
CA LYS A 394 43.18 -10.40 -1.21
C LYS A 394 42.59 -11.29 -2.28
N GLU A 395 41.52 -12.01 -1.96
CA GLU A 395 40.84 -12.88 -2.93
C GLU A 395 40.19 -12.05 -4.04
N ALA A 396 39.56 -10.92 -3.72
CA ALA A 396 39.02 -9.99 -4.72
C ALA A 396 40.09 -9.51 -5.67
N ALA A 397 41.24 -9.06 -5.16
CA ALA A 397 42.36 -8.62 -5.98
C ALA A 397 42.91 -9.75 -6.88
N ARG A 398 42.94 -11.00 -6.37
CA ARG A 398 43.33 -12.18 -7.16
C ARG A 398 42.35 -12.44 -8.30
N LEU A 399 41.05 -12.34 -8.03
CA LEU A 399 39.99 -12.53 -9.03
C LEU A 399 40.01 -11.44 -10.08
N ASP A 400 40.22 -10.19 -9.67
CA ASP A 400 40.35 -9.04 -10.58
C ASP A 400 41.53 -9.24 -11.56
N ALA A 401 42.70 -9.66 -11.06
CA ALA A 401 43.85 -9.96 -11.90
C ALA A 401 43.56 -11.12 -12.86
N MET A 402 42.83 -12.15 -12.44
CA MET A 402 42.43 -13.25 -13.32
C MET A 402 41.46 -12.79 -14.41
N ILE A 403 40.48 -11.95 -14.06
CA ILE A 403 39.55 -11.35 -15.03
C ILE A 403 40.27 -10.52 -16.04
N GLU A 404 41.20 -9.69 -15.59
CA GLU A 404 42.06 -8.82 -16.47
C GLU A 404 42.89 -9.67 -17.43
N ALA A 405 43.53 -10.73 -16.93
CA ALA A 405 44.29 -11.66 -17.77
C ALA A 405 43.41 -12.37 -18.82
N ASN A 406 42.20 -12.81 -18.43
CA ASN A 406 41.27 -13.48 -19.33
C ASN A 406 40.70 -12.50 -20.40
N LEU A 407 40.37 -11.27 -20.01
CA LEU A 407 39.95 -10.23 -20.96
C LEU A 407 41.06 -9.90 -21.98
N LYS A 408 42.31 -9.80 -21.50
CA LYS A 408 43.47 -9.58 -22.38
C LYS A 408 43.68 -10.76 -23.35
N ALA A 409 43.52 -12.00 -22.90
CA ALA A 409 43.59 -13.20 -23.75
C ALA A 409 42.47 -13.27 -24.81
N LEU A 410 41.32 -12.69 -24.52
CA LEU A 410 40.19 -12.57 -25.42
C LEU A 410 40.24 -11.32 -26.33
N GLY A 411 41.26 -10.49 -26.20
CA GLY A 411 41.43 -9.27 -27.02
C GLY A 411 40.62 -8.05 -26.57
N TYR A 412 40.08 -8.08 -25.35
CA TYR A 412 39.30 -6.99 -24.76
C TYR A 412 40.01 -6.25 -23.61
N GLY A 413 41.30 -6.48 -23.42
CA GLY A 413 42.10 -5.75 -22.44
C GLY A 413 42.77 -4.53 -23.07
N ALA A 414 42.58 -3.35 -22.45
CA ALA A 414 43.33 -2.12 -22.81
C ALA A 414 44.79 -2.23 -22.43
#